data_982853f28aa94aebba931cdee124cc24
#
_entry.id   982853f28aa94aebba931cdee124cc24
#
_cell.length_a   1.000
_cell.length_b   1.000
_cell.length_c   1.000
_cell.angle_alpha   90.00
_cell.angle_beta   90.00
_cell.angle_gamma   90.00
#
_symmetry.space_group_name_H-M   'P 1'
#
loop_
_entity.id
_entity.type
_entity.pdbx_description
1 polymer ?
#
loop_
_entity_poly.entity_id
_entity_poly.type
_entity_poly.pdbx_seq_one_letter_code
_entity_poly.pdbx_strand_id
1 'polypeptide(L)'
;MNKDIYLTNSLGGKKEKFTPINPKKVRMYVCGPTVYDDPHIGNARPLVVFDILFKVLKCKYGKSSVLYARNITDVDDKIIDGAKKKNISIYKLTKDITKRFDDDCDYLNCEKPSFEPKATENIPLMIDMINILIKKNNAYENKSHVYFNVSSFKDYGKLSNKNVDELFAGARVEVSENKKRPEDFVLWKPSTEDEPGWDSPWGRGRPGWHIECSAMSKKFLGDTFDIHGGGRDLLFPHHETK
;
A
#
# COMPACT_ATOMS: atom_id res chain seq x y z
N MET A 1 0.10 30.47 -9.12
CA MET A 1 0.38 29.91 -10.46
C MET A 1 -0.93 29.58 -11.14
N ASN A 2 -1.19 30.22 -12.33
CA ASN A 2 -2.46 30.01 -13.04
C ASN A 2 -2.36 28.92 -14.15
N LYS A 3 -1.33 28.07 -14.13
CA LYS A 3 -1.14 27.01 -15.12
C LYS A 3 -1.80 25.71 -14.66
N ASP A 4 -2.41 25.01 -15.61
CA ASP A 4 -2.99 23.70 -15.37
C ASP A 4 -1.90 22.67 -15.08
N ILE A 5 -2.24 21.70 -14.23
CA ILE A 5 -1.38 20.55 -13.92
C ILE A 5 -1.83 19.41 -14.82
N TYR A 6 -0.89 18.74 -15.44
CA TYR A 6 -1.14 17.53 -16.24
C TYR A 6 -0.34 16.38 -15.66
N LEU A 7 -1.01 15.27 -15.41
CA LEU A 7 -0.40 14.05 -14.89
C LEU A 7 -0.63 12.89 -15.85
N THR A 8 0.32 11.97 -15.93
CA THR A 8 0.10 10.71 -16.64
C THR A 8 -0.65 9.77 -15.72
N ASN A 9 -1.88 9.41 -16.10
CA ASN A 9 -2.69 8.44 -15.38
C ASN A 9 -2.32 7.03 -15.85
N SER A 10 -1.92 6.15 -14.91
CA SER A 10 -1.63 4.74 -15.25
C SER A 10 -2.87 4.03 -15.79
N LEU A 11 -4.07 4.38 -15.30
CA LEU A 11 -5.33 3.92 -15.89
C LEU A 11 -5.52 4.56 -17.26
N GLY A 12 -5.32 3.76 -18.31
CA GLY A 12 -5.37 4.19 -19.70
C GLY A 12 -4.08 4.80 -20.25
N GLY A 13 -3.03 5.01 -19.45
CA GLY A 13 -1.69 5.42 -19.89
C GLY A 13 -1.58 6.81 -20.52
N LYS A 14 -2.58 7.69 -20.31
CA LYS A 14 -2.67 9.00 -20.94
C LYS A 14 -2.26 10.14 -20.02
N LYS A 15 -1.70 11.19 -20.60
CA LYS A 15 -1.47 12.46 -19.91
C LYS A 15 -2.77 13.27 -19.90
N GLU A 16 -3.28 13.53 -18.70
CA GLU A 16 -4.57 14.16 -18.48
C GLU A 16 -4.42 15.43 -17.64
N LYS A 17 -5.33 16.39 -17.85
CA LYS A 17 -5.45 17.54 -16.95
C LYS A 17 -5.95 17.07 -15.59
N PHE A 18 -5.18 17.35 -14.54
CA PHE A 18 -5.58 17.04 -13.18
C PHE A 18 -6.68 18.02 -12.70
N THR A 19 -7.82 17.45 -12.36
CA THR A 19 -8.95 18.19 -11.77
C THR A 19 -9.31 17.46 -10.46
N PRO A 20 -9.06 18.08 -9.28
CA PRO A 20 -9.38 17.43 -8.02
C PRO A 20 -10.89 17.34 -7.79
N ILE A 21 -11.32 16.32 -7.05
CA ILE A 21 -12.72 16.13 -6.63
C ILE A 21 -13.21 17.36 -5.85
N ASN A 22 -12.35 17.88 -4.99
CA ASN A 22 -12.60 19.11 -4.25
C ASN A 22 -11.31 19.96 -4.18
N PRO A 23 -11.25 21.13 -4.85
CA PRO A 23 -10.04 21.95 -4.85
C PRO A 23 -9.66 22.53 -3.46
N LYS A 24 -10.59 22.51 -2.50
CA LYS A 24 -10.32 22.89 -1.10
C LYS A 24 -9.86 21.72 -0.24
N LYS A 25 -9.85 20.47 -0.78
CA LYS A 25 -9.44 19.26 -0.08
C LYS A 25 -8.89 18.24 -1.06
N VAL A 26 -7.73 18.54 -1.63
CA VAL A 26 -6.99 17.62 -2.53
C VAL A 26 -6.30 16.54 -1.70
N ARG A 27 -6.48 15.28 -2.06
CA ARG A 27 -6.03 14.12 -1.26
C ARG A 27 -5.15 13.21 -2.09
N MET A 28 -3.96 12.94 -1.57
CA MET A 28 -2.97 12.08 -2.20
C MET A 28 -2.52 10.98 -1.23
N TYR A 29 -2.60 9.73 -1.65
CA TYR A 29 -2.03 8.58 -0.97
C TYR A 29 -0.85 8.05 -1.77
N VAL A 30 0.27 7.75 -1.10
CA VAL A 30 1.44 7.12 -1.73
C VAL A 30 1.84 5.91 -0.90
N CYS A 31 2.01 4.76 -1.56
CA CYS A 31 2.54 3.58 -0.90
C CYS A 31 3.96 3.83 -0.41
N GLY A 32 4.15 3.68 0.90
CA GLY A 32 5.42 3.89 1.56
C GLY A 32 6.31 2.64 1.58
N PRO A 33 7.44 2.68 2.29
CA PRO A 33 8.40 1.58 2.32
C PRO A 33 7.94 0.44 3.23
N THR A 34 8.42 -0.77 2.91
CA THR A 34 8.49 -1.89 3.86
C THR A 34 9.85 -1.80 4.56
N VAL A 35 9.84 -1.63 5.88
CA VAL A 35 11.04 -1.30 6.67
C VAL A 35 11.79 -2.54 7.14
N TYR A 36 12.28 -3.36 6.19
CA TYR A 36 13.03 -4.60 6.45
C TYR A 36 14.54 -4.46 6.25
N ASP A 37 14.98 -3.50 5.45
CA ASP A 37 16.39 -3.24 5.14
C ASP A 37 16.61 -1.76 4.81
N ASP A 38 17.88 -1.34 4.72
CA ASP A 38 18.25 0.04 4.43
C ASP A 38 17.65 0.52 3.11
N PRO A 39 17.13 1.77 3.05
CA PRO A 39 16.67 2.36 1.82
C PRO A 39 17.82 2.45 0.79
N HIS A 40 17.47 2.35 -0.47
CA HIS A 40 18.40 2.53 -1.57
C HIS A 40 17.87 3.58 -2.55
N ILE A 41 18.70 3.99 -3.51
CA ILE A 41 18.36 5.06 -4.47
C ILE A 41 17.05 4.80 -5.24
N GLY A 42 16.68 3.53 -5.46
CA GLY A 42 15.40 3.18 -6.06
C GLY A 42 14.19 3.57 -5.20
N ASN A 43 14.33 3.56 -3.87
CA ASN A 43 13.29 4.01 -2.95
C ASN A 43 13.21 5.55 -2.89
N ALA A 44 14.34 6.24 -3.07
CA ALA A 44 14.38 7.69 -3.09
C ALA A 44 13.62 8.30 -4.29
N ARG A 45 13.60 7.62 -5.43
CA ARG A 45 12.95 8.13 -6.64
C ARG A 45 11.47 8.44 -6.46
N PRO A 46 10.59 7.50 -6.07
CA PRO A 46 9.19 7.81 -5.83
C PRO A 46 9.02 8.84 -4.71
N LEU A 47 9.84 8.79 -3.66
CA LEU A 47 9.82 9.74 -2.57
C LEU A 47 9.96 11.19 -3.07
N VAL A 48 11.02 11.50 -3.84
CA VAL A 48 11.26 12.82 -4.39
C VAL A 48 10.20 13.23 -5.41
N VAL A 49 9.77 12.31 -6.28
CA VAL A 49 8.75 12.60 -7.31
C VAL A 49 7.42 13.01 -6.67
N PHE A 50 6.97 12.27 -5.65
CA PHE A 50 5.71 12.60 -4.97
C PHE A 50 5.82 13.80 -4.02
N ASP A 51 7.00 14.06 -3.47
CA ASP A 51 7.27 15.30 -2.74
C ASP A 51 7.15 16.54 -3.65
N ILE A 52 7.75 16.48 -4.85
CA ILE A 52 7.61 17.56 -5.85
C ILE A 52 6.14 17.74 -6.20
N LEU A 53 5.39 16.66 -6.44
CA LEU A 53 3.97 16.74 -6.74
C LEU A 53 3.19 17.37 -5.58
N PHE A 54 3.47 16.97 -4.35
CA PHE A 54 2.86 17.53 -3.15
C PHE A 54 3.10 19.04 -3.04
N LYS A 55 4.35 19.48 -3.23
CA LYS A 55 4.73 20.90 -3.24
C LYS A 55 4.01 21.69 -4.35
N VAL A 56 3.93 21.12 -5.56
CA VAL A 56 3.19 21.74 -6.70
C VAL A 56 1.71 21.85 -6.41
N LEU A 57 1.08 20.81 -5.86
CA LEU A 57 -0.33 20.85 -5.45
C LEU A 57 -0.57 21.93 -4.37
N LYS A 58 0.30 22.02 -3.35
CA LYS A 58 0.25 23.07 -2.33
C LYS A 58 0.39 24.48 -2.90
N CYS A 59 1.26 24.66 -3.89
CA CYS A 59 1.40 25.94 -4.58
C CYS A 59 0.15 26.33 -5.38
N LYS A 60 -0.56 25.35 -5.96
CA LYS A 60 -1.76 25.62 -6.77
C LYS A 60 -3.03 25.77 -5.95
N TYR A 61 -3.26 24.89 -4.98
CA TYR A 61 -4.53 24.79 -4.25
C TYR A 61 -4.47 25.39 -2.84
N GLY A 62 -3.29 25.76 -2.36
CA GLY A 62 -3.05 26.25 -1.01
C GLY A 62 -2.52 25.18 -0.05
N LYS A 63 -1.66 25.59 0.88
CA LYS A 63 -0.96 24.68 1.79
C LYS A 63 -1.91 23.84 2.66
N SER A 64 -2.98 24.45 3.14
CA SER A 64 -3.98 23.78 4.00
C SER A 64 -5.00 22.94 3.22
N SER A 65 -5.02 23.04 1.90
CA SER A 65 -5.98 22.34 1.02
C SER A 65 -5.47 21.00 0.51
N VAL A 66 -4.23 20.60 0.81
CA VAL A 66 -3.65 19.36 0.30
C VAL A 66 -3.31 18.45 1.47
N LEU A 67 -3.89 17.25 1.44
CA LEU A 67 -3.59 16.17 2.40
C LEU A 67 -2.78 15.08 1.69
N TYR A 68 -1.65 14.73 2.28
CA TYR A 68 -0.77 13.67 1.81
C TYR A 68 -0.64 12.59 2.88
N ALA A 69 -1.00 11.36 2.54
CA ALA A 69 -0.80 10.18 3.38
C ALA A 69 0.22 9.25 2.74
N ARG A 70 1.20 8.80 3.52
CA ARG A 70 2.19 7.78 3.14
C ARG A 70 2.32 6.80 4.29
N ASN A 71 2.12 5.51 4.03
CA ASN A 71 2.22 4.51 5.09
C ASN A 71 3.67 4.05 5.34
N ILE A 72 3.86 3.41 6.48
CA ILE A 72 5.03 2.56 6.80
C ILE A 72 4.52 1.13 6.96
N THR A 73 5.00 0.22 6.13
CA THR A 73 4.76 -1.22 6.31
C THR A 73 5.79 -1.77 7.29
N ASP A 74 5.37 -1.97 8.54
CA ASP A 74 6.19 -2.42 9.67
C ASP A 74 5.86 -3.85 10.13
N VAL A 75 5.07 -4.58 9.33
CA VAL A 75 4.82 -6.02 9.46
C VAL A 75 4.81 -6.66 8.06
N ASP A 76 5.68 -7.64 7.84
CA ASP A 76 5.82 -8.36 6.56
C ASP A 76 6.74 -9.56 6.77
N ASP A 77 6.64 -10.60 5.94
CA ASP A 77 7.52 -11.78 5.98
C ASP A 77 8.99 -11.38 5.86
N LYS A 78 9.34 -10.40 5.01
CA LYS A 78 10.71 -9.89 4.86
C LYS A 78 11.24 -9.25 6.13
N ILE A 79 10.38 -8.61 6.93
CA ILE A 79 10.74 -8.02 8.22
C ILE A 79 11.04 -9.13 9.22
N ILE A 80 10.19 -10.17 9.26
CA ILE A 80 10.38 -11.34 10.13
C ILE A 80 11.71 -12.01 9.80
N ASP A 81 11.95 -12.31 8.53
CA ASP A 81 13.19 -12.92 8.05
C ASP A 81 14.43 -12.05 8.30
N GLY A 82 14.30 -10.75 8.08
CA GLY A 82 15.36 -9.78 8.30
C GLY A 82 15.77 -9.70 9.78
N ALA A 83 14.79 -9.70 10.67
CA ALA A 83 15.03 -9.70 12.12
C ALA A 83 15.68 -11.00 12.59
N LYS A 84 15.20 -12.16 12.12
CA LYS A 84 15.80 -13.48 12.38
C LYS A 84 17.25 -13.54 11.91
N LYS A 85 17.56 -13.11 10.68
CA LYS A 85 18.92 -13.10 10.13
C LYS A 85 19.88 -12.19 10.90
N LYS A 86 19.40 -11.06 11.39
CA LYS A 86 20.19 -10.08 12.17
C LYS A 86 20.22 -10.41 13.67
N ASN A 87 19.50 -11.45 14.10
CA ASN A 87 19.33 -11.84 15.51
C ASN A 87 18.92 -10.66 16.42
N ILE A 88 17.93 -9.88 15.96
CA ILE A 88 17.35 -8.75 16.69
C ILE A 88 15.82 -8.86 16.69
N SER A 89 15.16 -8.14 17.60
CA SER A 89 13.70 -8.09 17.61
C SER A 89 13.17 -7.34 16.37
N ILE A 90 11.97 -7.74 15.89
CA ILE A 90 11.26 -7.06 14.80
C ILE A 90 11.06 -5.57 15.14
N TYR A 91 10.67 -5.26 16.38
CA TYR A 91 10.53 -3.89 16.84
C TYR A 91 11.82 -3.07 16.69
N LYS A 92 12.97 -3.65 17.07
CA LYS A 92 14.26 -2.98 16.89
C LYS A 92 14.58 -2.75 15.42
N LEU A 93 14.40 -3.77 14.57
CA LEU A 93 14.66 -3.66 13.15
C LEU A 93 13.79 -2.55 12.51
N THR A 94 12.47 -2.62 12.70
CA THR A 94 11.55 -1.65 12.08
C THR A 94 11.78 -0.24 12.58
N LYS A 95 12.06 -0.05 13.87
CA LYS A 95 12.41 1.25 14.45
C LYS A 95 13.68 1.84 13.85
N ASP A 96 14.75 1.02 13.76
CA ASP A 96 16.05 1.48 13.26
C ASP A 96 15.97 1.82 11.75
N ILE A 97 15.25 1.00 10.96
CA ILE A 97 15.09 1.24 9.52
C ILE A 97 14.18 2.44 9.27
N THR A 98 13.06 2.57 10.00
CA THR A 98 12.19 3.75 9.88
C THR A 98 12.96 5.02 10.16
N LYS A 99 13.79 5.03 11.23
CA LYS A 99 14.61 6.20 11.53
C LYS A 99 15.55 6.55 10.38
N ARG A 100 16.24 5.56 9.79
CA ARG A 100 17.15 5.81 8.63
C ARG A 100 16.39 6.31 7.41
N PHE A 101 15.19 5.77 7.17
CA PHE A 101 14.31 6.26 6.12
C PHE A 101 13.91 7.73 6.34
N ASP A 102 13.60 8.11 7.58
CA ASP A 102 13.28 9.50 7.92
C ASP A 102 14.50 10.41 7.75
N ASP A 103 15.68 9.97 8.19
CA ASP A 103 16.94 10.70 8.02
C ASP A 103 17.24 10.92 6.50
N ASP A 104 16.99 9.91 5.64
CA ASP A 104 17.12 10.03 4.19
C ASP A 104 16.08 10.99 3.58
N CYS A 105 14.83 10.97 4.06
CA CYS A 105 13.80 11.93 3.66
C CYS A 105 14.22 13.37 3.97
N ASP A 106 14.75 13.61 5.15
CA ASP A 106 15.23 14.92 5.59
C ASP A 106 16.45 15.35 4.78
N TYR A 107 17.40 14.44 4.50
CA TYR A 107 18.57 14.71 3.65
C TYR A 107 18.18 15.07 2.22
N LEU A 108 17.15 14.44 1.66
CA LEU A 108 16.61 14.74 0.33
C LEU A 108 15.68 15.98 0.33
N ASN A 109 15.52 16.66 1.48
CA ASN A 109 14.65 17.82 1.64
C ASN A 109 13.20 17.55 1.23
N CYS A 110 12.72 16.33 1.49
CA CYS A 110 11.32 15.95 1.29
C CYS A 110 10.47 16.42 2.47
N GLU A 111 9.32 17.00 2.18
CA GLU A 111 8.38 17.40 3.22
C GLU A 111 7.72 16.17 3.86
N LYS A 112 7.48 16.25 5.16
CA LYS A 112 6.73 15.21 5.88
C LYS A 112 5.30 15.13 5.35
N PRO A 113 4.75 13.91 5.19
CA PRO A 113 3.34 13.75 4.83
C PRO A 113 2.42 14.29 5.95
N SER A 114 1.18 14.60 5.62
CA SER A 114 0.15 14.99 6.59
C SER A 114 -0.19 13.85 7.55
N PHE A 115 -0.11 12.61 7.05
CA PHE A 115 -0.34 11.38 7.80
C PHE A 115 0.71 10.33 7.40
N GLU A 116 1.31 9.67 8.39
CA GLU A 116 2.26 8.58 8.16
C GLU A 116 1.90 7.36 9.02
N PRO A 117 0.78 6.68 8.69
CA PRO A 117 0.29 5.56 9.47
C PRO A 117 1.19 4.33 9.33
N LYS A 118 1.36 3.59 10.43
CA LYS A 118 1.99 2.27 10.43
C LYS A 118 0.95 1.17 10.29
N ALA A 119 1.32 0.09 9.60
CA ALA A 119 0.44 -1.05 9.40
C ALA A 119 0.01 -1.66 10.75
N THR A 120 0.96 -1.85 11.68
CA THR A 120 0.69 -2.43 13.01
C THR A 120 -0.29 -1.62 13.87
N GLU A 121 -0.38 -0.32 13.67
CA GLU A 121 -1.30 0.58 14.38
C GLU A 121 -2.73 0.57 13.79
N ASN A 122 -2.93 -0.12 12.66
CA ASN A 122 -4.18 -0.09 11.90
C ASN A 122 -4.78 -1.48 11.63
N ILE A 123 -4.35 -2.51 12.36
CA ILE A 123 -4.82 -3.90 12.22
C ILE A 123 -6.35 -4.03 12.34
N PRO A 124 -7.03 -3.41 13.32
CA PRO A 124 -8.48 -3.53 13.41
C PRO A 124 -9.22 -3.09 12.15
N LEU A 125 -8.72 -2.03 11.48
CA LEU A 125 -9.33 -1.53 10.23
C LEU A 125 -9.19 -2.53 9.07
N MET A 126 -8.06 -3.25 9.05
CA MET A 126 -7.82 -4.29 8.04
C MET A 126 -8.76 -5.47 8.27
N ILE A 127 -8.92 -5.90 9.53
CA ILE A 127 -9.88 -6.96 9.91
C ILE A 127 -11.30 -6.56 9.53
N ASP A 128 -11.73 -5.34 9.81
CA ASP A 128 -13.05 -4.84 9.46
C ASP A 128 -13.26 -4.83 7.93
N MET A 129 -12.27 -4.38 7.18
CA MET A 129 -12.33 -4.37 5.71
C MET A 129 -12.42 -5.79 5.15
N ILE A 130 -11.64 -6.73 5.67
CA ILE A 130 -11.68 -8.14 5.27
C ILE A 130 -13.06 -8.73 5.56
N ASN A 131 -13.64 -8.46 6.73
CA ASN A 131 -15.00 -8.89 7.07
C ASN A 131 -16.05 -8.39 6.07
N ILE A 132 -15.93 -7.13 5.63
CA ILE A 132 -16.81 -6.56 4.59
C ILE A 132 -16.63 -7.30 3.26
N LEU A 133 -15.40 -7.60 2.86
CA LEU A 133 -15.11 -8.33 1.63
C LEU A 133 -15.66 -9.75 1.65
N ILE A 134 -15.56 -10.45 2.79
CA ILE A 134 -16.16 -11.79 2.95
C ILE A 134 -17.69 -11.72 2.84
N LYS A 135 -18.32 -10.77 3.54
CA LYS A 135 -19.78 -10.57 3.46
C LYS A 135 -20.28 -10.27 2.05
N LYS A 136 -19.43 -9.65 1.22
CA LYS A 136 -19.72 -9.34 -0.20
C LYS A 136 -19.33 -10.48 -1.16
N ASN A 137 -18.85 -11.62 -0.66
CA ASN A 137 -18.31 -12.73 -1.46
C ASN A 137 -17.10 -12.35 -2.34
N ASN A 138 -16.40 -11.27 -2.00
CA ASN A 138 -15.15 -10.88 -2.65
C ASN A 138 -13.91 -11.48 -1.99
N ALA A 139 -14.07 -12.09 -0.83
CA ALA A 139 -13.02 -12.83 -0.12
C ALA A 139 -13.57 -14.11 0.47
N TYR A 140 -12.70 -15.07 0.75
CA TYR A 140 -13.03 -16.34 1.36
C TYR A 140 -11.96 -16.80 2.33
N GLU A 141 -12.37 -17.53 3.36
CA GLU A 141 -11.48 -18.21 4.30
C GLU A 141 -11.16 -19.63 3.80
N ASN A 142 -9.88 -20.03 3.96
CA ASN A 142 -9.47 -21.43 3.84
C ASN A 142 -8.26 -21.69 4.76
N LYS A 143 -8.38 -22.64 5.70
CA LYS A 143 -7.35 -23.03 6.66
C LYS A 143 -6.73 -21.83 7.40
N SER A 144 -7.56 -21.00 8.01
CA SER A 144 -7.20 -19.78 8.74
C SER A 144 -6.47 -18.70 7.91
N HIS A 145 -6.38 -18.88 6.60
CA HIS A 145 -6.03 -17.79 5.68
C HIS A 145 -7.30 -17.15 5.14
N VAL A 146 -7.22 -15.87 4.85
CA VAL A 146 -8.27 -15.20 4.06
C VAL A 146 -7.66 -14.73 2.75
N TYR A 147 -8.32 -15.06 1.65
CA TYR A 147 -7.91 -14.69 0.29
C TYR A 147 -8.93 -13.78 -0.36
N PHE A 148 -8.45 -12.83 -1.13
CA PHE A 148 -9.29 -12.09 -2.06
C PHE A 148 -9.56 -12.94 -3.29
N ASN A 149 -10.83 -13.01 -3.69
CA ASN A 149 -11.26 -13.69 -4.89
C ASN A 149 -11.13 -12.77 -6.10
N VAL A 150 -10.03 -12.85 -6.83
CA VAL A 150 -9.75 -11.97 -7.97
C VAL A 150 -10.85 -12.04 -9.03
N SER A 151 -11.43 -13.22 -9.28
CA SER A 151 -12.49 -13.37 -10.26
C SER A 151 -13.79 -12.65 -9.90
N SER A 152 -13.95 -12.23 -8.64
CA SER A 152 -15.09 -11.41 -8.21
C SER A 152 -14.97 -9.93 -8.59
N PHE A 153 -13.78 -9.49 -9.02
CA PHE A 153 -13.51 -8.11 -9.41
C PHE A 153 -13.29 -8.01 -10.92
N LYS A 154 -14.36 -7.67 -11.65
CA LYS A 154 -14.40 -7.65 -13.11
C LYS A 154 -13.40 -6.69 -13.77
N ASP A 155 -12.98 -5.66 -13.05
CA ASP A 155 -12.08 -4.63 -13.53
C ASP A 155 -10.61 -4.91 -13.20
N TYR A 156 -10.31 -6.06 -12.59
CA TYR A 156 -8.93 -6.47 -12.29
C TYR A 156 -8.10 -6.59 -13.57
N GLY A 157 -6.93 -5.99 -13.59
CA GLY A 157 -6.06 -5.92 -14.77
C GLY A 157 -6.19 -4.64 -15.60
N LYS A 158 -7.24 -3.82 -15.39
CA LYS A 158 -7.44 -2.58 -16.14
C LYS A 158 -6.37 -1.52 -15.89
N LEU A 159 -5.88 -1.42 -14.65
CA LEU A 159 -4.87 -0.42 -14.29
C LEU A 159 -3.53 -0.73 -14.96
N SER A 160 -3.13 -1.99 -14.97
CA SER A 160 -1.89 -2.45 -15.60
C SER A 160 -2.02 -2.59 -17.12
N ASN A 161 -3.23 -2.48 -17.66
CA ASN A 161 -3.55 -2.62 -19.09
C ASN A 161 -3.01 -3.94 -19.69
N LYS A 162 -3.16 -5.02 -18.93
CA LYS A 162 -2.70 -6.36 -19.30
C LYS A 162 -3.79 -7.39 -19.06
N ASN A 163 -3.76 -8.45 -19.85
CA ASN A 163 -4.57 -9.62 -19.60
C ASN A 163 -4.13 -10.30 -18.30
N VAL A 164 -5.09 -10.73 -17.49
CA VAL A 164 -4.85 -11.40 -16.19
C VAL A 164 -3.91 -12.58 -16.33
N ASP A 165 -4.07 -13.41 -17.37
CA ASP A 165 -3.23 -14.58 -17.64
C ASP A 165 -1.76 -14.20 -17.94
N GLU A 166 -1.53 -13.10 -18.68
CA GLU A 166 -0.19 -12.57 -18.96
C GLU A 166 0.48 -11.96 -17.72
N LEU A 167 -0.33 -11.36 -16.84
CA LEU A 167 0.15 -10.75 -15.61
C LEU A 167 0.70 -11.80 -14.64
N PHE A 168 0.04 -12.96 -14.55
CA PHE A 168 0.46 -14.03 -13.65
C PHE A 168 1.62 -14.86 -14.20
N ALA A 169 1.79 -14.98 -15.50
CA ALA A 169 2.94 -15.65 -16.10
C ALA A 169 4.29 -15.00 -15.75
N GLY A 170 4.32 -13.70 -15.43
CA GLY A 170 5.52 -12.95 -15.04
C GLY A 170 5.59 -12.50 -13.58
N ALA A 171 4.53 -12.70 -12.79
CA ALA A 171 4.48 -12.26 -11.40
C ALA A 171 4.99 -13.35 -10.45
N ARG A 172 5.66 -12.92 -9.36
CA ARG A 172 5.96 -13.80 -8.23
C ARG A 172 4.64 -14.05 -7.45
N VAL A 173 3.86 -15.00 -7.94
CA VAL A 173 2.64 -15.43 -7.25
C VAL A 173 3.04 -16.48 -6.24
N GLU A 174 2.71 -16.25 -4.97
CA GLU A 174 2.87 -17.25 -3.93
C GLU A 174 1.98 -18.47 -4.28
N VAL A 175 2.60 -19.58 -4.63
CA VAL A 175 1.90 -20.83 -4.91
C VAL A 175 1.46 -21.42 -3.57
N SER A 176 0.16 -21.54 -3.36
CA SER A 176 -0.41 -22.14 -2.15
C SER A 176 -1.57 -23.04 -2.54
N GLU A 177 -1.55 -24.28 -2.06
CA GLU A 177 -2.66 -25.24 -2.21
C GLU A 177 -3.96 -24.77 -1.52
N ASN A 178 -3.87 -23.74 -0.68
CA ASN A 178 -5.01 -23.19 0.01
C ASN A 178 -5.79 -22.16 -0.82
N LYS A 179 -5.29 -21.74 -1.98
CA LYS A 179 -5.98 -20.82 -2.89
C LYS A 179 -6.99 -21.57 -3.77
N LYS A 180 -8.14 -20.99 -4.03
CA LYS A 180 -9.10 -21.50 -5.02
C LYS A 180 -8.57 -21.33 -6.44
N ARG A 181 -7.83 -20.25 -6.69
CA ARG A 181 -7.21 -19.91 -7.97
C ARG A 181 -5.81 -19.34 -7.75
N PRO A 182 -4.87 -19.56 -8.66
CA PRO A 182 -3.50 -19.05 -8.52
C PRO A 182 -3.44 -17.53 -8.35
N GLU A 183 -4.33 -16.79 -9.02
CA GLU A 183 -4.41 -15.33 -9.00
C GLU A 183 -4.92 -14.74 -7.68
N ASP A 184 -5.61 -15.50 -6.85
CA ASP A 184 -6.10 -15.02 -5.56
C ASP A 184 -4.91 -14.63 -4.66
N PHE A 185 -5.06 -13.57 -3.88
CA PHE A 185 -3.99 -13.09 -3.00
C PHE A 185 -4.44 -13.03 -1.54
N VAL A 186 -3.46 -13.18 -0.65
CA VAL A 186 -3.72 -13.26 0.78
C VAL A 186 -4.10 -11.90 1.35
N LEU A 187 -5.15 -11.86 2.16
CA LEU A 187 -5.60 -10.72 2.95
C LEU A 187 -5.26 -10.90 4.44
N TRP A 188 -5.29 -12.15 4.92
CA TRP A 188 -4.92 -12.53 6.28
C TRP A 188 -4.17 -13.85 6.27
N LYS A 189 -3.09 -13.92 7.03
CA LYS A 189 -2.17 -15.07 7.11
C LYS A 189 -2.01 -15.47 8.58
N PRO A 190 -2.16 -16.76 8.95
CA PRO A 190 -1.93 -17.21 10.31
C PRO A 190 -0.48 -16.94 10.73
N SER A 191 -0.28 -16.65 12.02
CA SER A 191 1.03 -16.43 12.63
C SER A 191 1.27 -17.46 13.73
N THR A 192 2.49 -17.98 13.79
CA THR A 192 2.96 -18.82 14.89
C THR A 192 3.21 -17.97 16.15
N GLU A 193 3.45 -18.60 17.29
CA GLU A 193 3.66 -17.89 18.57
C GLU A 193 4.89 -16.98 18.55
N ASP A 194 5.92 -17.35 17.83
CA ASP A 194 7.18 -16.62 17.67
C ASP A 194 7.13 -15.52 16.59
N GLU A 195 6.00 -15.41 15.84
CA GLU A 195 5.77 -14.37 14.84
C GLU A 195 4.81 -13.29 15.36
N PRO A 196 4.90 -12.06 14.84
CA PRO A 196 3.90 -11.04 15.12
C PRO A 196 2.52 -11.53 14.67
N GLY A 197 1.52 -11.33 15.51
CA GLY A 197 0.17 -11.76 15.21
C GLY A 197 -0.85 -11.10 16.13
N TRP A 198 -2.03 -10.91 15.58
CA TRP A 198 -3.18 -10.28 16.23
C TRP A 198 -4.38 -11.22 16.18
N ASP A 199 -5.25 -11.12 17.16
CA ASP A 199 -6.49 -11.89 17.19
C ASP A 199 -7.43 -11.41 16.08
N SER A 200 -8.06 -12.37 15.44
CA SER A 200 -9.03 -12.12 14.37
C SER A 200 -10.13 -13.19 14.37
N PRO A 201 -11.24 -12.99 13.66
CA PRO A 201 -12.28 -14.02 13.48
C PRO A 201 -11.76 -15.32 12.85
N TRP A 202 -10.63 -15.27 12.16
CA TRP A 202 -9.99 -16.41 11.45
C TRP A 202 -8.84 -17.03 12.23
N GLY A 203 -8.66 -16.63 13.48
CA GLY A 203 -7.55 -17.01 14.34
C GLY A 203 -6.45 -15.97 14.40
N ARG A 204 -5.43 -16.26 15.24
CA ARG A 204 -4.26 -15.39 15.40
C ARG A 204 -3.45 -15.34 14.11
N GLY A 205 -3.17 -14.12 13.63
CA GLY A 205 -2.48 -13.95 12.36
C GLY A 205 -2.05 -12.50 12.09
N ARG A 206 -1.68 -12.23 10.85
CA ARG A 206 -1.23 -10.92 10.36
C ARG A 206 -1.86 -10.58 9.02
N PRO A 207 -1.97 -9.28 8.68
CA PRO A 207 -2.51 -8.88 7.38
C PRO A 207 -1.58 -9.30 6.24
N GLY A 208 -2.17 -9.56 5.08
CA GLY A 208 -1.44 -9.58 3.81
C GLY A 208 -1.07 -8.15 3.38
N TRP A 209 0.02 -8.01 2.67
CA TRP A 209 0.55 -6.70 2.25
C TRP A 209 -0.45 -5.82 1.48
N HIS A 210 -1.32 -6.43 0.67
CA HIS A 210 -2.21 -5.67 -0.21
C HIS A 210 -3.33 -4.92 0.52
N ILE A 211 -3.87 -5.46 1.62
CA ILE A 211 -4.99 -4.84 2.35
C ILE A 211 -4.60 -3.58 3.12
N GLU A 212 -3.32 -3.45 3.49
CA GLU A 212 -2.81 -2.36 4.34
C GLU A 212 -3.12 -0.98 3.76
N CYS A 213 -2.63 -0.72 2.54
CA CYS A 213 -2.83 0.58 1.89
C CYS A 213 -4.31 0.88 1.62
N SER A 214 -5.13 -0.13 1.31
CA SER A 214 -6.56 0.04 1.11
C SER A 214 -7.26 0.48 2.39
N ALA A 215 -6.97 -0.17 3.52
CA ALA A 215 -7.56 0.18 4.81
C ALA A 215 -7.09 1.56 5.30
N MET A 216 -5.79 1.84 5.20
CA MET A 216 -5.22 3.10 5.65
C MET A 216 -5.62 4.28 4.76
N SER A 217 -5.61 4.13 3.43
CA SER A 217 -6.06 5.20 2.53
C SER A 217 -7.53 5.56 2.79
N LYS A 218 -8.40 4.58 2.97
CA LYS A 218 -9.81 4.80 3.33
C LYS A 218 -9.95 5.56 4.65
N LYS A 219 -9.20 5.19 5.69
CA LYS A 219 -9.25 5.86 7.00
C LYS A 219 -8.84 7.32 6.93
N PHE A 220 -7.70 7.61 6.30
CA PHE A 220 -7.09 8.93 6.35
C PHE A 220 -7.59 9.87 5.26
N LEU A 221 -8.02 9.33 4.12
CA LEU A 221 -8.43 10.13 2.97
C LEU A 221 -9.90 9.92 2.56
N GLY A 222 -10.58 8.90 3.07
CA GLY A 222 -11.97 8.58 2.76
C GLY A 222 -12.09 7.55 1.64
N ASP A 223 -13.35 7.20 1.30
CA ASP A 223 -13.67 6.14 0.31
C ASP A 223 -13.17 6.47 -1.11
N THR A 224 -13.05 7.75 -1.44
CA THR A 224 -12.55 8.23 -2.72
C THR A 224 -11.59 9.38 -2.49
N PHE A 225 -10.46 9.39 -3.20
CA PHE A 225 -9.45 10.45 -3.12
C PHE A 225 -8.83 10.70 -4.50
N ASP A 226 -8.05 11.77 -4.65
CA ASP A 226 -7.69 12.30 -5.96
C ASP A 226 -6.52 11.58 -6.63
N ILE A 227 -5.51 11.19 -5.85
CA ILE A 227 -4.26 10.62 -6.38
C ILE A 227 -3.85 9.41 -5.54
N HIS A 228 -3.66 8.26 -6.20
CA HIS A 228 -2.94 7.12 -5.66
C HIS A 228 -1.60 7.00 -6.36
N GLY A 229 -0.52 7.08 -5.61
CA GLY A 229 0.85 7.03 -6.11
C GLY A 229 1.67 5.90 -5.52
N GLY A 230 2.79 5.60 -6.18
CA GLY A 230 3.76 4.61 -5.76
C GLY A 230 4.78 4.32 -6.84
N GLY A 231 5.73 3.44 -6.59
CA GLY A 231 6.67 2.95 -7.58
C GLY A 231 5.92 2.26 -8.74
N ARG A 232 6.46 2.37 -9.96
CA ARG A 232 5.85 1.72 -11.12
C ARG A 232 5.88 0.19 -11.03
N ASP A 233 6.83 -0.35 -10.29
CA ASP A 233 6.95 -1.76 -9.93
C ASP A 233 5.78 -2.27 -9.06
N LEU A 234 5.08 -1.36 -8.37
CA LEU A 234 3.90 -1.66 -7.57
C LEU A 234 2.60 -1.70 -8.38
N LEU A 235 2.63 -1.31 -9.65
CA LEU A 235 1.44 -1.22 -10.48
C LEU A 235 0.65 -2.54 -10.47
N PHE A 236 1.36 -3.65 -10.65
CA PHE A 236 0.82 -4.99 -10.54
C PHE A 236 1.68 -5.86 -9.62
N PRO A 237 1.07 -6.64 -8.70
CA PRO A 237 -0.38 -6.70 -8.40
C PRO A 237 -0.85 -5.66 -7.38
N HIS A 238 0.05 -4.93 -6.71
CA HIS A 238 -0.26 -4.18 -5.50
C HIS A 238 -1.26 -3.02 -5.74
N HIS A 239 -1.07 -2.19 -6.77
CA HIS A 239 -1.99 -1.08 -7.06
C HIS A 239 -3.27 -1.55 -7.76
N GLU A 240 -3.24 -2.67 -8.48
CA GLU A 240 -4.42 -3.26 -9.11
C GLU A 240 -5.50 -3.64 -8.10
N THR A 241 -5.11 -3.89 -6.86
CA THR A 241 -6.00 -4.33 -5.77
C THR A 241 -6.62 -3.18 -4.96
N LYS A 242 -6.48 -1.92 -5.41
CA LYS A 242 -6.89 -0.72 -4.65
C LYS A 242 -8.20 -0.12 -5.16
#